data_00b757725fb25780de5ec91de992ab72
#
_entry.id   00b757725fb25780de5ec91de992ab72
#
_cell.length_a   1.000
_cell.length_b   1.000
_cell.length_c   1.000
_cell.angle_alpha   90.00
_cell.angle_beta   90.00
_cell.angle_gamma   90.00
#
_symmetry.space_group_name_H-M   'P 1'
#
loop_
_entity.id
_entity.type
_entity.pdbx_description
1 polymer ?
#
loop_
_entity_poly.entity_id
_entity_poly.type
_entity_poly.pdbx_seq_one_letter_code
_entity_poly.pdbx_strand_id
1 'polypeptide(L)'
;MIDLTGGFGMDVSAFAKRCLITTHLESCAYLQPYAQQLLKTQLLPTKSLCTDGIEFLKKTLDSYDLIYLDPSRKTKTNTKAVLLKDYEPNVIDHLDLLLSKSKRVMIKTSPMLDITAGLKQLQKVGELYVVAVKNEVKELLWILSDKEVDQVTLTCINLQTEQPVFKHLWSTQSNTSYSKPQ
;
A
#
# COMPACT_ATOMS: atom_id res chain seq x y z
N MET A 1 -10.51 -9.10 -2.41
CA MET A 1 -9.39 -8.18 -2.64
C MET A 1 -8.34 -8.81 -3.54
N ILE A 2 -7.44 -8.02 -4.09
CA ILE A 2 -6.32 -8.49 -4.90
C ILE A 2 -5.01 -7.82 -4.46
N ASP A 3 -3.93 -8.62 -4.36
CA ASP A 3 -2.56 -8.18 -4.12
C ASP A 3 -1.79 -8.27 -5.44
N LEU A 4 -1.29 -7.14 -5.93
CA LEU A 4 -0.62 -7.01 -7.23
C LEU A 4 0.89 -7.25 -7.16
N THR A 5 1.46 -7.31 -5.95
CA THR A 5 2.90 -7.39 -5.68
C THR A 5 3.19 -8.47 -4.64
N GLY A 6 2.61 -9.64 -4.85
CA GLY A 6 2.40 -10.65 -3.83
C GLY A 6 3.64 -11.23 -3.14
N GLY A 7 4.80 -11.24 -3.79
CA GLY A 7 6.04 -11.78 -3.22
C GLY A 7 5.85 -13.20 -2.68
N PHE A 8 6.28 -13.42 -1.45
CA PHE A 8 6.08 -14.69 -0.73
C PHE A 8 4.66 -14.91 -0.20
N GLY A 9 3.73 -13.98 -0.40
CA GLY A 9 2.33 -14.11 0.04
C GLY A 9 2.09 -13.76 1.51
N MET A 10 3.02 -13.10 2.19
CA MET A 10 2.90 -12.76 3.62
C MET A 10 1.75 -11.78 3.87
N ASP A 11 1.70 -10.69 3.11
CA ASP A 11 0.65 -9.68 3.28
C ASP A 11 -0.72 -10.23 2.89
N VAL A 12 -0.83 -10.91 1.74
CA VAL A 12 -2.09 -11.51 1.30
C VAL A 12 -2.59 -12.57 2.28
N SER A 13 -1.69 -13.29 2.96
CA SER A 13 -2.08 -14.28 3.98
C SER A 13 -2.77 -13.62 5.19
N ALA A 14 -2.35 -12.41 5.57
CA ALA A 14 -3.00 -11.64 6.62
C ALA A 14 -4.39 -11.14 6.18
N PHE A 15 -4.53 -10.68 4.94
CA PHE A 15 -5.82 -10.27 4.38
C PHE A 15 -6.79 -11.43 4.23
N ALA A 16 -6.32 -12.61 3.78
CA ALA A 16 -7.15 -13.78 3.53
C ALA A 16 -7.88 -14.30 4.78
N LYS A 17 -7.37 -13.99 5.97
CA LYS A 17 -8.05 -14.30 7.25
C LYS A 17 -9.32 -13.45 7.48
N ARG A 18 -9.50 -12.36 6.73
CA ARG A 18 -10.59 -11.38 6.90
C ARG A 18 -11.38 -11.10 5.63
N CYS A 19 -10.89 -11.53 4.48
CA CYS A 19 -11.54 -11.36 3.18
C CYS A 19 -12.15 -12.67 2.70
N LEU A 20 -13.35 -12.61 2.12
CA LEU A 20 -14.03 -13.80 1.57
C LEU A 20 -13.29 -14.38 0.36
N ILE A 21 -12.75 -13.49 -0.48
CA ILE A 21 -12.03 -13.87 -1.69
C ILE A 21 -10.76 -13.02 -1.77
N THR A 22 -9.63 -13.69 -1.94
CA THR A 22 -8.33 -13.05 -2.15
C THR A 22 -7.65 -13.58 -3.41
N THR A 23 -6.98 -12.69 -4.13
CA THR A 23 -6.14 -13.03 -5.28
C THR A 23 -4.74 -12.51 -5.02
N HIS A 24 -3.74 -13.37 -5.22
CA HIS A 24 -2.33 -13.10 -5.10
C HIS A 24 -1.70 -13.14 -6.49
N LEU A 25 -1.04 -12.08 -6.89
CA LEU A 25 -0.29 -11.99 -8.15
C LEU A 25 1.19 -11.78 -7.86
N GLU A 26 2.03 -12.62 -8.46
CA GLU A 26 3.48 -12.50 -8.37
C GLU A 26 4.09 -12.69 -9.77
N SER A 27 4.88 -11.70 -10.20
CA SER A 27 5.52 -11.71 -11.52
C SER A 27 6.74 -12.62 -11.58
N CYS A 28 7.44 -12.81 -10.46
CA CYS A 28 8.61 -13.65 -10.37
C CYS A 28 8.20 -15.13 -10.28
N ALA A 29 8.40 -15.88 -11.37
CA ALA A 29 8.08 -17.31 -11.43
C ALA A 29 8.82 -18.15 -10.37
N TYR A 30 9.95 -17.67 -9.88
CA TYR A 30 10.71 -18.35 -8.82
C TYR A 30 10.06 -18.21 -7.44
N LEU A 31 9.44 -17.06 -7.13
CA LEU A 31 8.80 -16.81 -5.83
C LEU A 31 7.41 -17.44 -5.72
N GLN A 32 6.69 -17.49 -6.80
CA GLN A 32 5.29 -17.90 -6.82
C GLN A 32 5.01 -19.31 -6.23
N PRO A 33 5.83 -20.36 -6.44
CA PRO A 33 5.62 -21.67 -5.81
C PRO A 33 5.72 -21.62 -4.27
N TYR A 34 6.60 -20.80 -3.71
CA TYR A 34 6.73 -20.64 -2.25
C TYR A 34 5.50 -19.97 -1.66
N ALA A 35 4.99 -18.91 -2.33
CA ALA A 35 3.74 -18.26 -1.93
C ALA A 35 2.57 -19.25 -1.97
N GLN A 36 2.44 -20.03 -3.03
CA GLN A 36 1.40 -21.06 -3.12
C GLN A 36 1.50 -22.09 -1.98
N GLN A 37 2.71 -22.52 -1.65
CA GLN A 37 2.92 -23.46 -0.56
C GLN A 37 2.49 -22.86 0.78
N LEU A 38 2.88 -21.62 1.07
CA LEU A 38 2.48 -20.90 2.28
C LEU A 38 0.95 -20.81 2.39
N LEU A 39 0.30 -20.34 1.34
CA LEU A 39 -1.15 -20.13 1.32
C LEU A 39 -1.93 -21.47 1.48
N LYS A 40 -1.44 -22.55 0.87
CA LYS A 40 -2.01 -23.89 1.03
C LYS A 40 -1.86 -24.41 2.45
N THR A 41 -0.67 -24.27 3.06
CA THR A 41 -0.44 -24.75 4.44
C THR A 41 -1.27 -24.04 5.47
N GLN A 42 -1.64 -22.77 5.20
CA GLN A 42 -2.51 -21.99 6.07
C GLN A 42 -4.02 -22.21 5.76
N LEU A 43 -4.36 -23.03 4.78
CA LEU A 43 -5.74 -23.31 4.34
C LEU A 43 -6.51 -22.03 3.98
N LEU A 44 -5.83 -21.06 3.39
CA LEU A 44 -6.44 -19.78 3.06
C LEU A 44 -7.12 -19.81 1.69
N PRO A 45 -8.32 -19.22 1.54
CA PRO A 45 -9.08 -19.18 0.28
C PRO A 45 -8.48 -18.13 -0.68
N THR A 46 -7.27 -18.41 -1.17
CA THR A 46 -6.52 -17.46 -2.01
C THR A 46 -6.18 -18.10 -3.35
N LYS A 47 -6.57 -17.41 -4.44
CA LYS A 47 -6.11 -17.75 -5.79
C LYS A 47 -4.74 -17.11 -6.01
N SER A 48 -3.73 -17.90 -6.33
CA SER A 48 -2.36 -17.42 -6.59
C SER A 48 -1.98 -17.67 -8.04
N LEU A 49 -1.57 -16.59 -8.74
CA LEU A 49 -1.22 -16.60 -10.16
C LEU A 49 0.18 -16.01 -10.36
N CYS A 50 0.94 -16.61 -11.30
CA CYS A 50 2.22 -16.07 -11.76
C CYS A 50 1.96 -15.11 -12.92
N THR A 51 1.91 -13.82 -12.65
CA THR A 51 1.67 -12.79 -13.67
C THR A 51 2.02 -11.40 -13.12
N ASP A 52 2.33 -10.48 -14.02
CA ASP A 52 2.44 -9.05 -13.68
C ASP A 52 1.07 -8.50 -13.25
N GLY A 53 1.03 -7.82 -12.11
CA GLY A 53 -0.21 -7.31 -11.52
C GLY A 53 -0.87 -6.21 -12.35
N ILE A 54 -0.08 -5.32 -12.93
CA ILE A 54 -0.60 -4.22 -13.78
C ILE A 54 -1.13 -4.77 -15.10
N GLU A 55 -0.39 -5.67 -15.75
CA GLU A 55 -0.84 -6.32 -16.98
C GLU A 55 -2.10 -7.18 -16.77
N PHE A 56 -2.21 -7.79 -15.60
CA PHE A 56 -3.44 -8.50 -15.21
C PHE A 56 -4.63 -7.53 -15.09
N LEU A 57 -4.46 -6.39 -14.38
CA LEU A 57 -5.52 -5.40 -14.22
C LEU A 57 -5.99 -4.79 -15.55
N LYS A 58 -5.09 -4.58 -16.50
CA LYS A 58 -5.45 -4.07 -17.84
C LYS A 58 -6.38 -5.02 -18.59
N LYS A 59 -6.28 -6.32 -18.34
CA LYS A 59 -7.00 -7.37 -19.09
C LYS A 59 -8.26 -7.86 -18.38
N THR A 60 -8.32 -7.77 -17.06
CA THR A 60 -9.48 -8.25 -16.30
C THR A 60 -10.67 -7.32 -16.45
N LEU A 61 -11.87 -7.90 -16.51
CA LEU A 61 -13.14 -7.16 -16.42
C LEU A 61 -13.61 -7.01 -14.97
N ASP A 62 -12.99 -7.71 -14.04
CA ASP A 62 -13.37 -7.70 -12.64
C ASP A 62 -13.04 -6.36 -11.97
N SER A 63 -13.82 -6.03 -10.94
CA SER A 63 -13.54 -4.96 -9.99
C SER A 63 -13.38 -5.52 -8.57
N TYR A 64 -12.66 -4.79 -7.73
CA TYR A 64 -12.26 -5.26 -6.41
C TYR A 64 -12.72 -4.28 -5.32
N ASP A 65 -13.01 -4.78 -4.12
CA ASP A 65 -13.24 -3.89 -2.97
C ASP A 65 -11.93 -3.24 -2.49
N LEU A 66 -10.80 -3.95 -2.66
CA LEU A 66 -9.48 -3.49 -2.30
C LEU A 66 -8.43 -4.02 -3.30
N ILE A 67 -7.63 -3.13 -3.85
CA ILE A 67 -6.35 -3.42 -4.49
C ILE A 67 -5.23 -3.08 -3.50
N TYR A 68 -4.31 -4.01 -3.29
CA TYR A 68 -3.13 -3.82 -2.44
C TYR A 68 -1.87 -3.86 -3.29
N LEU A 69 -0.89 -2.98 -2.95
CA LEU A 69 0.43 -2.95 -3.55
C LEU A 69 1.49 -2.68 -2.47
N ASP A 70 2.58 -3.45 -2.52
CA ASP A 70 3.86 -3.18 -1.83
C ASP A 70 4.96 -3.07 -2.88
N PRO A 71 5.01 -1.94 -3.62
CA PRO A 71 5.95 -1.81 -4.72
C PRO A 71 7.39 -1.74 -4.21
N SER A 72 8.29 -2.45 -4.88
CA SER A 72 9.71 -2.48 -4.51
C SER A 72 10.48 -1.31 -5.11
N ARG A 73 11.56 -0.87 -4.44
CA ARG A 73 12.43 0.18 -4.99
C ARG A 73 13.24 -0.35 -6.18
N LYS A 74 13.33 0.45 -7.24
CA LYS A 74 14.29 0.22 -8.32
C LYS A 74 15.72 0.41 -7.80
N THR A 75 16.52 -0.64 -7.81
CA THR A 75 17.86 -0.68 -7.20
C THR A 75 18.93 0.22 -7.88
N LYS A 76 18.60 0.94 -8.97
CA LYS A 76 19.56 1.67 -9.80
C LYS A 76 19.65 3.18 -9.53
N THR A 77 18.87 3.74 -8.64
CA THR A 77 18.92 5.19 -8.35
C THR A 77 19.67 5.46 -7.05
N ASN A 78 20.92 5.94 -7.17
CA ASN A 78 21.74 6.47 -6.07
C ASN A 78 21.21 7.82 -5.52
N THR A 79 19.92 8.12 -5.67
CA THR A 79 19.33 9.37 -5.18
C THR A 79 19.09 9.28 -3.68
N LYS A 80 19.46 10.33 -2.95
CA LYS A 80 19.25 10.45 -1.49
C LYS A 80 17.77 10.53 -1.11
N ALA A 81 16.91 11.02 -2.01
CA ALA A 81 15.48 11.14 -1.80
C ALA A 81 14.74 9.90 -2.33
N VAL A 82 13.78 9.41 -1.54
CA VAL A 82 12.88 8.32 -1.93
C VAL A 82 11.66 8.95 -2.58
N LEU A 83 11.46 8.72 -3.88
CA LEU A 83 10.31 9.23 -4.63
C LEU A 83 9.42 8.07 -5.06
N LEU A 84 8.10 8.29 -5.14
CA LEU A 84 7.15 7.26 -5.57
C LEU A 84 7.42 6.75 -6.99
N LYS A 85 7.96 7.59 -7.89
CA LYS A 85 8.37 7.18 -9.24
C LYS A 85 9.54 6.18 -9.29
N ASP A 86 10.27 6.04 -8.16
CA ASP A 86 11.42 5.13 -8.06
C ASP A 86 10.99 3.71 -7.67
N TYR A 87 9.69 3.49 -7.50
CA TYR A 87 9.12 2.19 -7.15
C TYR A 87 8.67 1.41 -8.39
N GLU A 88 8.61 0.07 -8.27
CA GLU A 88 8.12 -0.86 -9.29
C GLU A 88 7.04 -1.76 -8.67
N PRO A 89 5.81 -1.77 -9.20
CA PRO A 89 5.31 -0.92 -10.28
C PRO A 89 5.26 0.56 -9.91
N ASN A 90 5.43 1.47 -10.91
CA ASN A 90 5.25 2.91 -10.67
C ASN A 90 3.76 3.21 -10.47
N VAL A 91 3.39 3.41 -9.21
CA VAL A 91 1.99 3.62 -8.83
C VAL A 91 1.39 4.86 -9.47
N ILE A 92 2.19 5.93 -9.64
CA ILE A 92 1.72 7.20 -10.20
C ILE A 92 1.22 7.02 -11.64
N ASP A 93 1.98 6.28 -12.46
CA ASP A 93 1.64 6.05 -13.87
C ASP A 93 0.39 5.17 -14.04
N HIS A 94 -0.01 4.45 -12.98
CA HIS A 94 -1.13 3.50 -13.02
C HIS A 94 -2.29 3.89 -12.11
N LEU A 95 -2.27 5.09 -11.52
CA LEU A 95 -3.23 5.50 -10.49
C LEU A 95 -4.68 5.43 -10.99
N ASP A 96 -4.95 5.96 -12.20
CA ASP A 96 -6.29 5.95 -12.79
C ASP A 96 -6.79 4.52 -13.04
N LEU A 97 -5.91 3.63 -13.52
CA LEU A 97 -6.25 2.22 -13.70
C LEU A 97 -6.61 1.56 -12.35
N LEU A 98 -5.80 1.77 -11.32
CA LEU A 98 -6.03 1.21 -9.98
C LEU A 98 -7.37 1.68 -9.41
N LEU A 99 -7.65 2.97 -9.47
CA LEU A 99 -8.89 3.57 -8.97
C LEU A 99 -10.11 3.16 -9.79
N SER A 100 -9.98 2.97 -11.11
CA SER A 100 -11.07 2.48 -11.94
C SER A 100 -11.47 1.03 -11.68
N LYS A 101 -10.56 0.22 -11.11
CA LYS A 101 -10.74 -1.21 -10.85
C LYS A 101 -11.04 -1.55 -9.39
N SER A 102 -11.05 -0.55 -8.50
CA SER A 102 -11.33 -0.83 -7.08
C SER A 102 -12.00 0.33 -6.37
N LYS A 103 -12.74 -0.01 -5.29
CA LYS A 103 -13.30 0.98 -4.37
C LYS A 103 -12.22 1.66 -3.53
N ARG A 104 -11.15 0.91 -3.20
CA ARG A 104 -10.02 1.38 -2.41
C ARG A 104 -8.71 0.81 -2.95
N VAL A 105 -7.67 1.63 -2.94
CA VAL A 105 -6.30 1.20 -3.22
C VAL A 105 -5.48 1.40 -1.96
N MET A 106 -4.81 0.37 -1.48
CA MET A 106 -3.87 0.44 -0.37
C MET A 106 -2.46 0.26 -0.90
N ILE A 107 -1.60 1.24 -0.64
CA ILE A 107 -0.20 1.21 -1.05
C ILE A 107 0.65 1.19 0.21
N LYS A 108 1.54 0.20 0.34
CA LYS A 108 2.55 0.16 1.39
C LYS A 108 3.85 0.75 0.87
N THR A 109 4.48 1.62 1.64
CA THR A 109 5.78 2.20 1.29
C THR A 109 6.72 2.22 2.48
N SER A 110 8.01 2.36 2.17
CA SER A 110 9.04 2.62 3.18
C SER A 110 8.73 3.89 3.99
N PRO A 111 9.02 3.93 5.30
CA PRO A 111 8.90 5.13 6.13
C PRO A 111 9.84 6.28 5.70
N MET A 112 10.78 6.01 4.81
CA MET A 112 11.70 7.02 4.25
C MET A 112 11.04 7.90 3.19
N LEU A 113 9.83 7.57 2.72
CA LEU A 113 9.08 8.40 1.78
C LEU A 113 8.58 9.65 2.50
N ASP A 114 8.84 10.83 1.91
CA ASP A 114 8.30 12.08 2.41
C ASP A 114 6.77 12.11 2.29
N ILE A 115 6.09 12.29 3.43
CA ILE A 115 4.63 12.25 3.51
C ILE A 115 4.01 13.38 2.70
N THR A 116 4.55 14.59 2.77
CA THR A 116 4.01 15.75 2.05
C THR A 116 4.13 15.57 0.55
N ALA A 117 5.29 15.07 0.09
CA ALA A 117 5.50 14.74 -1.32
C ALA A 117 4.57 13.61 -1.78
N GLY A 118 4.39 12.57 -0.96
CA GLY A 118 3.49 11.45 -1.23
C GLY A 118 2.03 11.90 -1.38
N LEU A 119 1.52 12.70 -0.45
CA LEU A 119 0.16 13.27 -0.50
C LEU A 119 -0.05 14.10 -1.79
N LYS A 120 0.96 14.89 -2.17
CA LYS A 120 0.91 15.74 -3.36
C LYS A 120 0.89 14.95 -4.66
N GLN A 121 1.60 13.81 -4.71
CA GLN A 121 1.68 12.96 -5.91
C GLN A 121 0.50 12.02 -6.05
N LEU A 122 0.02 11.43 -4.95
CA LEU A 122 -1.10 10.49 -4.96
C LEU A 122 -2.47 11.14 -5.04
N GLN A 123 -2.63 12.40 -4.63
CA GLN A 123 -3.82 13.28 -4.74
C GLN A 123 -5.12 12.72 -4.12
N LYS A 124 -5.42 11.44 -4.28
CA LYS A 124 -6.67 10.76 -3.89
C LYS A 124 -6.55 10.04 -2.53
N VAL A 125 -5.61 10.43 -1.67
CA VAL A 125 -5.40 9.83 -0.35
C VAL A 125 -6.45 10.32 0.63
N GLY A 126 -7.28 9.40 1.14
CA GLY A 126 -8.26 9.70 2.21
C GLY A 126 -7.72 9.38 3.60
N GLU A 127 -6.89 8.34 3.70
CA GLU A 127 -6.31 7.90 4.96
C GLU A 127 -4.82 7.59 4.79
N LEU A 128 -4.01 7.96 5.77
CA LEU A 128 -2.59 7.61 5.86
C LEU A 128 -2.31 7.00 7.23
N TYR A 129 -1.76 5.80 7.24
CA TYR A 129 -1.31 5.15 8.46
C TYR A 129 0.21 5.18 8.55
N VAL A 130 0.73 5.64 9.68
CA VAL A 130 2.14 5.53 10.07
C VAL A 130 2.22 4.39 11.07
N VAL A 131 2.82 3.28 10.67
CA VAL A 131 2.89 2.07 11.50
C VAL A 131 4.28 1.92 12.09
N ALA A 132 4.36 1.96 13.41
CA ALA A 132 5.56 1.68 14.18
C ALA A 132 5.42 0.37 14.96
N VAL A 133 6.54 -0.26 15.27
CA VAL A 133 6.66 -1.40 16.18
C VAL A 133 7.73 -1.07 17.19
N LYS A 134 7.39 -1.07 18.49
CA LYS A 134 8.34 -0.75 19.57
C LYS A 134 9.12 0.55 19.33
N ASN A 135 8.39 1.62 19.01
CA ASN A 135 8.90 2.98 18.72
C ASN A 135 9.74 3.12 17.43
N GLU A 136 9.78 2.14 16.57
CA GLU A 136 10.44 2.23 15.27
C GLU A 136 9.42 2.20 14.14
N VAL A 137 9.35 3.27 13.34
CA VAL A 137 8.43 3.33 12.17
C VAL A 137 8.89 2.33 11.13
N LYS A 138 7.99 1.43 10.75
CA LYS A 138 8.26 0.32 9.82
C LYS A 138 7.73 0.59 8.43
N GLU A 139 6.53 1.19 8.33
CA GLU A 139 5.86 1.38 7.04
C GLU A 139 4.85 2.53 7.07
N LEU A 140 4.54 3.03 5.89
CA LEU A 140 3.42 3.92 5.62
C LEU A 140 2.39 3.18 4.77
N LEU A 141 1.09 3.25 5.17
CA LEU A 141 0.00 2.69 4.39
C LEU A 141 -0.90 3.83 3.90
N TRP A 142 -0.97 3.98 2.59
CA TRP A 142 -1.75 5.02 1.90
C TRP A 142 -3.05 4.40 1.41
N ILE A 143 -4.19 4.94 1.82
CA ILE A 143 -5.51 4.47 1.38
C ILE A 143 -6.10 5.52 0.46
N LEU A 144 -6.29 5.12 -0.79
CA LEU A 144 -6.84 5.95 -1.85
C LEU A 144 -8.23 5.46 -2.24
N SER A 145 -9.05 6.39 -2.70
CA SER A 145 -10.34 6.10 -3.32
C SER A 145 -10.64 7.15 -4.40
N ASP A 146 -11.56 6.85 -5.31
CA ASP A 146 -11.94 7.82 -6.36
C ASP A 146 -12.83 8.97 -5.84
N LYS A 147 -13.09 9.03 -4.54
CA LYS A 147 -13.84 10.13 -3.92
C LYS A 147 -12.96 11.36 -3.80
N GLU A 148 -13.57 12.53 -3.94
CA GLU A 148 -12.90 13.79 -3.56
C GLU A 148 -12.62 13.79 -2.07
N VAL A 149 -11.41 14.23 -1.70
CA VAL A 149 -10.93 14.24 -0.33
C VAL A 149 -10.43 15.63 0.03
N ASP A 150 -11.20 16.31 0.89
CA ASP A 150 -10.81 17.65 1.40
C ASP A 150 -9.78 17.57 2.53
N GLN A 151 -9.79 16.46 3.26
CA GLN A 151 -8.93 16.24 4.42
C GLN A 151 -8.45 14.79 4.48
N VAL A 152 -7.18 14.61 4.81
CA VAL A 152 -6.57 13.30 5.00
C VAL A 152 -6.59 12.92 6.47
N THR A 153 -7.12 11.76 6.80
CA THR A 153 -7.02 11.21 8.15
C THR A 153 -5.64 10.57 8.35
N LEU A 154 -4.78 11.22 9.12
CA LEU A 154 -3.51 10.66 9.56
C LEU A 154 -3.73 9.82 10.82
N THR A 155 -3.30 8.56 10.80
CA THR A 155 -3.37 7.65 11.96
C THR A 155 -1.98 7.10 12.25
N CYS A 156 -1.44 7.36 13.45
CA CYS A 156 -0.19 6.79 13.92
C CYS A 156 -0.48 5.65 14.90
N ILE A 157 0.09 4.48 14.63
CA ILE A 157 -0.08 3.27 15.43
C ILE A 157 1.31 2.78 15.85
N ASN A 158 1.49 2.52 17.16
CA ASN A 158 2.72 1.94 17.68
C ASN A 158 2.42 0.56 18.27
N LEU A 159 2.65 -0.47 17.48
CA LEU A 159 2.37 -1.85 17.85
C LEU A 159 3.37 -2.36 18.92
N GLN A 160 2.90 -3.30 19.75
CA GLN A 160 3.68 -3.89 20.86
C GLN A 160 4.12 -2.85 21.89
N THR A 161 3.32 -1.81 22.09
CA THR A 161 3.44 -0.81 23.15
C THR A 161 2.05 -0.51 23.72
N GLU A 162 2.03 0.15 24.89
CA GLU A 162 0.77 0.65 25.51
C GLU A 162 0.39 2.05 25.01
N GLN A 163 1.11 2.59 24.05
CA GLN A 163 0.84 3.92 23.53
C GLN A 163 -0.51 3.97 22.79
N PRO A 164 -1.32 5.01 23.03
CA PRO A 164 -2.60 5.14 22.35
C PRO A 164 -2.42 5.43 20.87
N VAL A 165 -3.40 5.03 20.06
CA VAL A 165 -3.46 5.40 18.65
C VAL A 165 -3.69 6.91 18.55
N PHE A 166 -2.81 7.60 17.84
CA PHE A 166 -2.97 9.01 17.53
C PHE A 166 -3.68 9.20 16.20
N LYS A 167 -4.70 10.09 16.17
CA LYS A 167 -5.40 10.46 14.93
C LYS A 167 -5.44 11.97 14.76
N HIS A 168 -5.20 12.43 13.54
CA HIS A 168 -5.23 13.84 13.16
C HIS A 168 -5.88 14.01 11.78
N LEU A 169 -6.68 15.07 11.61
CA LEU A 169 -7.20 15.48 10.30
C LEU A 169 -6.22 16.47 9.68
N TRP A 170 -5.55 16.04 8.63
CA TRP A 170 -4.62 16.86 7.89
C TRP A 170 -5.36 17.62 6.78
N SER A 171 -5.47 18.94 6.90
CA SER A 171 -5.98 19.77 5.82
C SER A 171 -4.87 20.03 4.80
N THR A 172 -5.14 19.71 3.54
CA THR A 172 -4.21 20.00 2.44
C THR A 172 -4.09 21.50 2.14
N GLN A 173 -4.98 22.33 2.70
CA GLN A 173 -5.04 23.78 2.50
C GLN A 173 -4.42 24.60 3.66
N SER A 174 -3.99 23.98 4.76
CA SER A 174 -3.47 24.73 5.90
C SER A 174 -1.95 24.98 5.79
N ASN A 175 -1.56 26.25 5.64
CA ASN A 175 -0.24 26.72 6.03
C ASN A 175 -0.10 26.63 7.56
N THR A 176 0.15 25.48 8.12
CA THR A 176 0.49 25.33 9.53
C THR A 176 1.91 25.83 9.76
N SER A 177 2.05 27.00 10.38
CA SER A 177 3.33 27.45 10.94
C SER A 177 3.63 26.59 12.17
N TYR A 178 4.67 25.79 12.10
CA TYR A 178 5.18 25.06 13.27
C TYR A 178 5.98 26.02 14.15
N SER A 179 5.54 26.24 15.39
CA SER A 179 6.40 26.83 16.41
C SER A 179 7.49 25.82 16.78
N LYS A 180 8.76 26.26 16.79
CA LYS A 180 9.84 25.41 17.33
C LYS A 180 9.55 25.09 18.78
N PRO A 181 9.79 23.85 19.24
CA PRO A 181 9.79 23.55 20.67
C PRO A 181 10.83 24.44 21.36
N GLN A 182 10.45 25.04 22.47
CA GLN A 182 11.38 25.76 23.36
C GLN A 182 12.32 24.79 24.03
#